data_5e3047a7c9825cb963fd1dcdb9b13aae
#
_entry.id   5e3047a7c9825cb963fd1dcdb9b13aae
#
_cell.length_a   1.000
_cell.length_b   1.000
_cell.length_c   1.000
_cell.angle_alpha   90.00
_cell.angle_beta   90.00
_cell.angle_gamma   90.00
#
_symmetry.space_group_name_H-M   'P 1'
#
loop_
_entity.id
_entity.type
_entity.pdbx_description
1 polymer ?
#
loop_
_entity_poly.entity_id
_entity_poly.type
_entity_poly.pdbx_seq_one_letter_code
_entity_poly.pdbx_strand_id
1 'polypeptide(L)'
;MQKGPYNSRELQKYVHRLQGGFRMEDYKAIVYLSENTCPSCNHAFSQAVGQYALGNDSLLVIVNAKGRTMNLTPYWEYDGKNLIFDYTDNFLRLRLSTGSCIILLKECQIDSVVFIQPDNLDDSVDYLKHL
;
A
#
# COMPACT_ATOMS: atom_id res chain seq x y z
N MET A 1 13.24 5.96 -2.09
CA MET A 1 13.13 5.18 -0.85
C MET A 1 13.54 6.05 0.33
N GLN A 2 12.81 6.01 1.40
CA GLN A 2 13.10 6.77 2.59
C GLN A 2 13.16 5.85 3.79
N LYS A 3 14.21 5.99 4.59
CA LYS A 3 14.37 5.30 5.86
C LYS A 3 14.35 6.33 6.98
N GLY A 4 13.88 5.93 8.14
CA GLY A 4 13.87 6.85 9.28
C GLY A 4 13.17 6.24 10.47
N PRO A 5 13.03 7.02 11.55
CA PRO A 5 12.31 6.57 12.72
C PRO A 5 10.81 6.64 12.46
N TYR A 6 10.26 5.56 11.92
CA TYR A 6 8.82 5.46 11.68
C TYR A 6 8.12 4.91 12.91
N ASN A 7 6.87 5.34 13.11
CA ASN A 7 6.06 4.84 14.21
C ASN A 7 5.31 3.57 13.77
N SER A 8 5.96 2.42 13.94
CA SER A 8 5.39 1.14 13.54
C SER A 8 4.15 0.76 14.35
N ARG A 9 4.07 1.20 15.61
CA ARG A 9 2.90 0.96 16.46
C ARG A 9 1.66 1.65 15.90
N GLU A 10 1.80 2.88 15.42
CA GLU A 10 0.68 3.62 14.84
C GLU A 10 0.21 2.98 13.53
N LEU A 11 1.12 2.49 12.71
CA LEU A 11 0.76 1.73 11.52
C LEU A 11 -0.03 0.48 11.89
N GLN A 12 0.44 -0.27 12.89
CA GLN A 12 -0.24 -1.48 13.34
C GLN A 12 -1.66 -1.17 13.84
N LYS A 13 -1.83 -0.09 14.61
CA LYS A 13 -3.14 0.33 15.08
C LYS A 13 -4.06 0.71 13.91
N TYR A 14 -3.52 1.42 12.94
CA TYR A 14 -4.29 1.83 11.76
C TYR A 14 -4.84 0.61 11.01
N VAL A 15 -3.96 -0.34 10.70
CA VAL A 15 -4.40 -1.54 9.96
C VAL A 15 -5.34 -2.39 10.80
N HIS A 16 -5.07 -2.50 12.11
CA HIS A 16 -5.91 -3.28 13.01
C HIS A 16 -7.35 -2.75 13.08
N ARG A 17 -7.54 -1.45 12.93
CA ARG A 17 -8.89 -0.85 12.86
C ARG A 17 -9.61 -1.24 11.59
N LEU A 18 -8.87 -1.43 10.48
CA LEU A 18 -9.45 -1.85 9.20
C LEU A 18 -9.69 -3.35 9.18
N GLN A 19 -8.81 -4.13 9.80
CA GLN A 19 -8.88 -5.58 9.82
C GLN A 19 -8.37 -6.10 11.17
N GLY A 20 -9.30 -6.55 12.02
CA GLY A 20 -9.00 -6.91 13.41
C GLY A 20 -8.01 -8.06 13.60
N GLY A 21 -7.85 -8.91 12.60
CA GLY A 21 -6.92 -10.03 12.67
C GLY A 21 -5.52 -9.74 12.13
N PHE A 22 -5.21 -8.47 11.85
CA PHE A 22 -3.93 -8.10 11.25
C PHE A 22 -2.75 -8.46 12.17
N ARG A 23 -1.74 -9.11 11.57
CA ARG A 23 -0.46 -9.41 12.22
C ARG A 23 0.66 -8.97 11.29
N MET A 24 1.49 -8.03 11.76
CA MET A 24 2.55 -7.45 10.95
C MET A 24 3.57 -8.50 10.49
N GLU A 25 3.82 -9.51 11.30
CA GLU A 25 4.75 -10.59 10.97
C GLU A 25 4.30 -11.46 9.79
N ASP A 26 3.04 -11.38 9.39
CA ASP A 26 2.53 -12.18 8.28
C ASP A 26 2.87 -11.57 6.91
N TYR A 27 3.41 -10.34 6.87
CA TYR A 27 3.60 -9.61 5.63
C TYR A 27 5.02 -9.09 5.48
N LYS A 28 5.53 -9.11 4.24
CA LYS A 28 6.79 -8.47 3.87
C LYS A 28 6.63 -6.98 3.62
N ALA A 29 5.46 -6.59 3.14
CA ALA A 29 5.19 -5.22 2.78
C ALA A 29 3.70 -4.93 2.80
N ILE A 30 3.38 -3.65 2.95
CA ILE A 30 2.04 -3.12 2.77
C ILE A 30 2.07 -2.20 1.57
N VAL A 31 1.21 -2.45 0.59
CA VAL A 31 1.06 -1.62 -0.59
C VAL A 31 -0.15 -0.73 -0.40
N TYR A 32 0.06 0.58 -0.39
CA TYR A 32 -1.02 1.55 -0.20
C TYR A 32 -1.28 2.30 -1.50
N LEU A 33 -2.53 2.27 -1.95
CA LEU A 33 -2.99 2.97 -3.15
C LEU A 33 -3.85 4.17 -2.76
N SER A 34 -3.50 5.33 -3.31
CA SER A 34 -4.23 6.58 -3.08
C SER A 34 -4.31 7.38 -4.37
N GLU A 35 -5.42 8.08 -4.58
CA GLU A 35 -5.56 8.98 -5.73
C GLU A 35 -4.70 10.23 -5.64
N ASN A 36 -4.06 10.48 -4.49
CA ASN A 36 -3.15 11.62 -4.29
C ASN A 36 -1.79 11.45 -4.98
N THR A 37 -1.64 10.45 -5.81
CA THR A 37 -0.44 10.21 -6.63
C THR A 37 -0.68 10.78 -8.04
N CYS A 38 0.37 11.11 -8.77
CA CYS A 38 0.19 11.65 -10.13
C CYS A 38 -0.70 10.70 -10.97
N PRO A 39 -1.63 11.21 -11.80
CA PRO A 39 -2.62 10.35 -12.46
C PRO A 39 -2.01 9.23 -13.30
N SER A 40 -0.98 9.52 -14.09
CA SER A 40 -0.32 8.49 -14.91
C SER A 40 0.44 7.49 -14.06
N CYS A 41 1.11 7.95 -13.00
CA CYS A 41 1.80 7.07 -12.06
C CYS A 41 0.80 6.14 -11.38
N ASN A 42 -0.33 6.71 -10.97
CA ASN A 42 -1.35 5.97 -10.25
C ASN A 42 -1.97 4.87 -11.12
N HIS A 43 -2.21 5.17 -12.39
CA HIS A 43 -2.74 4.20 -13.35
C HIS A 43 -1.77 3.01 -13.50
N ALA A 44 -0.49 3.30 -13.78
CA ALA A 44 0.51 2.26 -13.98
C ALA A 44 0.75 1.45 -12.70
N PHE A 45 0.85 2.13 -11.55
CA PHE A 45 1.08 1.45 -10.29
C PHE A 45 -0.12 0.59 -9.89
N SER A 46 -1.34 1.09 -10.09
CA SER A 46 -2.56 0.34 -9.81
C SER A 46 -2.64 -0.93 -10.64
N GLN A 47 -2.27 -0.87 -11.93
CA GLN A 47 -2.22 -2.06 -12.77
C GLN A 47 -1.20 -3.06 -12.26
N ALA A 48 -0.01 -2.60 -11.86
CA ALA A 48 1.02 -3.47 -11.32
C ALA A 48 0.59 -4.13 -10.00
N VAL A 49 -0.09 -3.40 -9.13
CA VAL A 49 -0.64 -3.95 -7.88
C VAL A 49 -1.65 -5.05 -8.20
N GLY A 50 -2.55 -4.81 -9.14
CA GLY A 50 -3.52 -5.82 -9.54
C GLY A 50 -2.87 -7.08 -10.10
N GLN A 51 -1.75 -6.93 -10.81
CA GLN A 51 -1.06 -8.03 -11.46
C GLN A 51 -0.13 -8.79 -10.51
N TYR A 52 0.60 -8.08 -9.64
CA TYR A 52 1.68 -8.68 -8.86
C TYR A 52 1.44 -8.76 -7.35
N ALA A 53 0.59 -7.91 -6.80
CA ALA A 53 0.37 -7.85 -5.36
C ALA A 53 -0.89 -8.59 -4.91
N LEU A 54 -2.00 -8.42 -5.64
CA LEU A 54 -3.21 -9.19 -5.35
C LEU A 54 -2.91 -10.67 -5.58
N GLY A 55 -3.27 -11.50 -4.61
CA GLY A 55 -2.97 -12.92 -4.68
C GLY A 55 -1.59 -13.30 -4.12
N ASN A 56 -0.74 -12.34 -3.80
CA ASN A 56 0.50 -12.59 -3.07
C ASN A 56 0.24 -12.44 -1.58
N ASP A 57 0.13 -13.56 -0.86
CA ASP A 57 -0.25 -13.56 0.55
C ASP A 57 0.78 -12.90 1.46
N SER A 58 2.00 -12.67 0.96
CA SER A 58 3.03 -11.95 1.72
C SER A 58 2.89 -10.44 1.65
N LEU A 59 1.97 -9.94 0.83
CA LEU A 59 1.73 -8.51 0.66
C LEU A 59 0.31 -8.18 1.10
N LEU A 60 0.16 -7.10 1.87
CA LEU A 60 -1.14 -6.56 2.20
C LEU A 60 -1.40 -5.34 1.32
N VAL A 61 -2.51 -5.32 0.62
CA VAL A 61 -2.89 -4.20 -0.25
C VAL A 61 -4.00 -3.42 0.43
N ILE A 62 -3.78 -2.12 0.63
CA ILE A 62 -4.77 -1.20 1.17
C ILE A 62 -5.08 -0.17 0.09
N VAL A 63 -6.35 -0.09 -0.27
CA VAL A 63 -6.83 0.86 -1.29
C VAL A 63 -7.66 1.93 -0.62
N ASN A 64 -7.24 3.19 -0.73
CA ASN A 64 -8.05 4.30 -0.28
C ASN A 64 -9.17 4.51 -1.30
N ALA A 65 -10.38 4.15 -0.91
CA ALA A 65 -11.55 4.19 -1.77
C ALA A 65 -12.43 5.42 -1.53
N LYS A 66 -11.92 6.39 -0.76
CA LYS A 66 -12.67 7.62 -0.47
C LYS A 66 -12.80 8.51 -1.70
N GLY A 67 -11.75 8.55 -2.54
CA GLY A 67 -11.76 9.35 -3.76
C GLY A 67 -12.55 8.69 -4.88
N ARG A 68 -12.69 9.40 -6.00
CA ARG A 68 -13.53 8.96 -7.12
C ARG A 68 -12.80 8.91 -8.46
N THR A 69 -11.49 9.20 -8.47
CA THR A 69 -10.74 9.30 -9.72
C THR A 69 -10.03 8.01 -10.10
N MET A 70 -9.84 7.09 -9.15
CA MET A 70 -9.22 5.80 -9.44
C MET A 70 -10.26 4.79 -9.94
N ASN A 71 -9.85 3.99 -10.94
CA ASN A 71 -10.64 2.85 -11.37
C ASN A 71 -10.40 1.69 -10.38
N LEU A 72 -11.39 1.42 -9.54
CA LEU A 72 -11.32 0.37 -8.52
C LEU A 72 -11.94 -0.95 -8.97
N THR A 73 -12.44 -1.04 -10.21
CA THR A 73 -13.12 -2.24 -10.70
C THR A 73 -12.32 -3.53 -10.50
N PRO A 74 -11.00 -3.58 -10.81
CA PRO A 74 -10.23 -4.81 -10.60
C PRO A 74 -10.19 -5.24 -9.14
N TYR A 75 -10.27 -4.29 -8.22
CA TYR A 75 -10.22 -4.58 -6.79
C TYR A 75 -11.57 -5.04 -6.24
N TRP A 76 -12.67 -4.50 -6.76
CA TRP A 76 -14.01 -4.92 -6.32
C TRP A 76 -14.30 -6.37 -6.66
N GLU A 77 -13.69 -6.89 -7.73
CA GLU A 77 -13.88 -8.27 -8.19
C GLU A 77 -12.98 -9.26 -7.47
N TYR A 78 -11.95 -8.78 -6.75
CA TYR A 78 -11.01 -9.64 -6.05
C TYR A 78 -11.59 -10.02 -4.68
N ASP A 79 -11.62 -11.32 -4.38
CA ASP A 79 -12.18 -11.85 -3.14
C ASP A 79 -11.14 -12.45 -2.19
N GLY A 80 -9.85 -12.24 -2.46
CA GLY A 80 -8.78 -12.70 -1.59
C GLY A 80 -8.69 -11.90 -0.29
N LYS A 81 -7.91 -12.41 0.66
CA LYS A 81 -7.85 -11.86 2.02
C LYS A 81 -6.83 -10.76 2.19
N ASN A 82 -5.95 -10.55 1.22
CA ASN A 82 -4.86 -9.58 1.34
C ASN A 82 -5.22 -8.20 0.78
N LEU A 83 -6.50 -7.90 0.64
CA LEU A 83 -6.99 -6.61 0.16
C LEU A 83 -7.93 -5.99 1.19
N ILE A 84 -7.69 -4.73 1.51
CA ILE A 84 -8.53 -3.94 2.42
C ILE A 84 -8.88 -2.63 1.75
N PHE A 85 -10.13 -2.19 1.86
CA PHE A 85 -10.55 -0.86 1.44
C PHE A 85 -10.60 0.07 2.64
N ASP A 86 -9.99 1.25 2.50
CA ASP A 86 -10.05 2.32 3.49
C ASP A 86 -10.85 3.48 2.92
N TYR A 87 -11.93 3.86 3.60
CA TYR A 87 -12.82 4.95 3.19
C TYR A 87 -12.57 6.24 3.97
N THR A 88 -11.42 6.32 4.66
CA THR A 88 -11.08 7.44 5.52
C THR A 88 -9.79 8.11 5.05
N ASP A 89 -9.42 9.21 5.73
CA ASP A 89 -8.11 9.85 5.54
C ASP A 89 -7.14 9.51 6.68
N ASN A 90 -7.42 8.46 7.46
CA ASN A 90 -6.64 8.15 8.65
C ASN A 90 -5.19 7.76 8.33
N PHE A 91 -4.92 7.23 7.13
CA PHE A 91 -3.56 6.91 6.74
C PHE A 91 -2.65 8.14 6.73
N LEU A 92 -3.19 9.31 6.35
CA LEU A 92 -2.42 10.55 6.29
C LEU A 92 -1.88 10.96 7.67
N ARG A 93 -2.55 10.57 8.74
CA ARG A 93 -2.12 10.88 10.10
C ARG A 93 -0.86 10.13 10.50
N LEU A 94 -0.52 9.05 9.79
CA LEU A 94 0.70 8.29 10.05
C LEU A 94 1.95 9.02 9.56
N ARG A 95 1.79 10.01 8.68
CA ARG A 95 2.88 10.80 8.09
C ARG A 95 3.94 9.95 7.41
N LEU A 96 3.51 8.81 6.83
CA LEU A 96 4.40 7.94 6.07
C LEU A 96 4.47 8.38 4.61
N SER A 97 3.34 8.72 4.03
CA SER A 97 3.24 9.18 2.64
C SER A 97 1.92 9.91 2.45
N THR A 98 1.87 10.84 1.49
CA THR A 98 0.63 11.50 1.10
C THR A 98 -0.04 10.81 -0.08
N GLY A 99 0.68 9.97 -0.81
CA GLY A 99 0.17 9.27 -1.98
C GLY A 99 0.46 7.78 -1.89
N SER A 100 0.36 7.10 -3.02
CA SER A 100 0.63 5.67 -3.10
C SER A 100 2.07 5.36 -2.71
N CYS A 101 2.26 4.25 -2.01
CA CYS A 101 3.59 3.86 -1.54
C CYS A 101 3.65 2.35 -1.27
N ILE A 102 4.88 1.87 -1.12
CA ILE A 102 5.15 0.50 -0.65
C ILE A 102 5.87 0.65 0.70
N ILE A 103 5.27 0.10 1.75
CA ILE A 103 5.82 0.13 3.10
C ILE A 103 6.52 -1.22 3.33
N LEU A 104 7.84 -1.21 3.38
CA LEU A 104 8.62 -2.43 3.58
C LEU A 104 8.70 -2.73 5.07
N LEU A 105 8.41 -3.97 5.42
CA LEU A 105 8.41 -4.42 6.81
C LEU A 105 9.57 -5.37 7.05
N LYS A 106 10.16 -5.28 8.24
CA LYS A 106 11.23 -6.18 8.67
C LYS A 106 11.15 -6.30 10.19
N GLU A 107 11.12 -7.54 10.68
CA GLU A 107 11.10 -7.83 12.10
C GLU A 107 9.96 -7.09 12.83
N CYS A 108 8.76 -7.13 12.21
CA CYS A 108 7.55 -6.51 12.77
C CYS A 108 7.64 -4.97 12.87
N GLN A 109 8.50 -4.34 12.06
CA GLN A 109 8.65 -2.89 12.06
C GLN A 109 8.75 -2.37 10.64
N ILE A 110 8.48 -1.08 10.48
CA ILE A 110 8.68 -0.40 9.20
C ILE A 110 10.18 -0.26 8.97
N ASP A 111 10.67 -0.88 7.88
CA ASP A 111 12.06 -0.74 7.47
C ASP A 111 12.25 0.52 6.60
N SER A 112 11.42 0.68 5.59
CA SER A 112 11.50 1.82 4.69
C SER A 112 10.18 2.01 3.96
N VAL A 113 10.02 3.18 3.32
CA VAL A 113 8.85 3.51 2.53
C VAL A 113 9.31 3.94 1.14
N VAL A 114 8.75 3.30 0.11
CA VAL A 114 9.02 3.63 -1.28
C VAL A 114 7.84 4.46 -1.80
N PHE A 115 8.09 5.73 -2.09
CA PHE A 115 7.06 6.63 -2.63
C PHE A 115 6.93 6.43 -4.13
N ILE A 116 5.71 6.42 -4.63
CA ILE A 116 5.46 6.28 -6.08
C ILE A 116 5.49 7.66 -6.71
N GLN A 117 6.50 7.90 -7.53
CA GLN A 117 6.76 9.20 -8.18
C GLN A 117 7.09 8.97 -9.66
N PRO A 118 6.95 10.02 -10.52
CA PRO A 118 7.22 9.85 -11.95
C PRO A 118 8.64 9.38 -12.24
N ASP A 119 9.62 9.82 -11.47
CA ASP A 119 11.03 9.50 -11.70
C ASP A 119 11.45 8.13 -11.20
N ASN A 120 10.63 7.46 -10.37
CA ASN A 120 10.94 6.11 -9.86
C ASN A 120 9.87 5.08 -10.20
N LEU A 121 8.93 5.42 -11.08
CA LEU A 121 7.78 4.56 -11.33
C LEU A 121 8.18 3.17 -11.84
N ASP A 122 9.05 3.11 -12.84
CA ASP A 122 9.47 1.85 -13.42
C ASP A 122 10.22 0.98 -12.40
N ASP A 123 11.09 1.61 -11.59
CA ASP A 123 11.82 0.90 -10.55
C ASP A 123 10.87 0.39 -9.47
N SER A 124 9.86 1.17 -9.12
CA SER A 124 8.88 0.79 -8.10
C SER A 124 8.01 -0.38 -8.56
N VAL A 125 7.58 -0.37 -9.83
CA VAL A 125 6.83 -1.48 -10.41
C VAL A 125 7.68 -2.75 -10.45
N ASP A 126 8.93 -2.63 -10.88
CA ASP A 126 9.85 -3.76 -10.92
C ASP A 126 10.11 -4.31 -9.51
N TYR A 127 10.26 -3.43 -8.54
CA TYR A 127 10.42 -3.82 -7.14
C TYR A 127 9.22 -4.62 -6.65
N LEU A 128 8.01 -4.13 -6.92
CA LEU A 128 6.78 -4.79 -6.53
C LEU A 128 6.67 -6.19 -7.14
N LYS A 129 7.08 -6.32 -8.38
CA LYS A 129 7.05 -7.59 -9.10
C LYS A 129 7.92 -8.67 -8.43
N HIS A 130 9.01 -8.26 -7.75
CA HIS A 130 9.97 -9.19 -7.15
C HIS A 130 9.78 -9.38 -5.63
N LEU A 131 8.76 -8.80 -5.05
CA LEU A 131 8.48 -8.96 -3.61
C LEU A 131 7.94 -10.36 -3.25
#